data_a6c063528538757490e887b5634b8ca6
#
_entry.id   a6c063528538757490e887b5634b8ca6
#
_cell.length_a   1.000
_cell.length_b   1.000
_cell.length_c   1.000
_cell.angle_alpha   90.00
_cell.angle_beta   90.00
_cell.angle_gamma   90.00
#
_symmetry.space_group_name_H-M   'P 1'
#
loop_
_entity.id
_entity.type
_entity.pdbx_description
1 polymer ?
#
loop_
_entity_poly.entity_id
_entity_poly.type
_entity_poly.pdbx_seq_one_letter_code
_entity_poly.pdbx_strand_id
1 'polypeptide(L)'
;MKHFATLVAAAALMLNLGVEAAYAHNESVRMTFSGTSENTAINLQQPNTSNDEDTFAGKGTLGSFTLLNVRAIANSPTPSNTCSGPNLLYLEELAGAGVFRFQDGSLLNVTLTHGADCIDLAANVAHCTLTFKITGGTGRFKEASGVLTMTETVSAVASDALGNPVLFAATGEFSGTLSGADIGDDQDAQK
;
A
#
# COMPACT_ATOMS: atom_id res chain seq x y z
N MET A 1 58.68 35.96 49.17
CA MET A 1 57.25 35.69 48.90
C MET A 1 57.16 35.13 47.48
N LYS A 2 56.95 33.85 47.35
CA LYS A 2 56.97 33.15 46.06
C LYS A 2 55.51 32.78 45.67
N HIS A 3 55.04 33.34 44.56
CA HIS A 3 53.72 33.00 44.01
C HIS A 3 53.79 31.75 43.16
N PHE A 4 53.11 30.69 43.57
CA PHE A 4 52.87 29.49 42.75
C PHE A 4 51.63 29.75 41.89
N ALA A 5 51.84 29.76 40.57
CA ALA A 5 50.76 29.76 39.62
C ALA A 5 50.43 28.28 39.26
N THR A 6 49.22 27.89 39.62
CA THR A 6 48.69 26.53 39.29
C THR A 6 48.01 26.61 37.93
N LEU A 7 48.62 25.93 36.92
CA LEU A 7 48.02 25.73 35.59
C LEU A 7 47.00 24.58 35.69
N VAL A 8 45.72 24.87 35.50
CA VAL A 8 44.68 23.86 35.31
C VAL A 8 44.52 23.59 33.83
N ALA A 9 45.01 22.43 33.37
CA ALA A 9 44.80 21.94 32.01
C ALA A 9 43.40 21.29 31.92
N ALA A 10 42.44 21.97 31.26
CA ALA A 10 41.13 21.39 30.93
C ALA A 10 41.29 20.53 29.65
N ALA A 11 41.26 19.21 29.81
CA ALA A 11 41.18 18.29 28.71
C ALA A 11 39.71 18.23 28.21
N ALA A 12 39.44 18.88 27.10
CA ALA A 12 38.17 18.75 26.38
C ALA A 12 38.12 17.39 25.66
N LEU A 13 37.40 16.45 26.27
CA LEU A 13 37.06 15.17 25.63
C LEU A 13 35.98 15.43 24.57
N MET A 14 36.36 15.57 23.30
CA MET A 14 35.43 15.59 22.16
C MET A 14 34.89 14.17 21.98
N LEU A 15 33.71 13.88 22.55
CA LEU A 15 32.93 12.72 22.13
C LEU A 15 32.41 13.00 20.71
N ASN A 16 33.08 12.48 19.71
CA ASN A 16 32.51 12.32 18.38
C ASN A 16 31.41 11.25 18.47
N LEU A 17 30.18 11.66 18.78
CA LEU A 17 29.00 10.87 18.52
C LEU A 17 28.86 10.86 16.99
N GLY A 18 29.44 9.85 16.37
CA GLY A 18 29.16 9.51 14.97
C GLY A 18 27.66 9.17 14.89
N VAL A 19 26.86 10.14 14.49
CA VAL A 19 25.52 9.86 14.00
C VAL A 19 25.74 9.16 12.66
N GLU A 20 25.79 7.85 12.68
CA GLU A 20 25.61 7.06 11.46
C GLU A 20 24.21 7.43 10.96
N ALA A 21 24.15 8.31 9.96
CA ALA A 21 22.94 8.52 9.19
C ALA A 21 22.67 7.16 8.54
N ALA A 22 21.75 6.40 9.11
CA ALA A 22 21.21 5.22 8.48
C ALA A 22 20.63 5.69 7.15
N TYR A 23 21.34 5.45 6.07
CA TYR A 23 20.82 5.67 4.72
C TYR A 23 19.60 4.75 4.61
N ALA A 24 18.41 5.34 4.61
CA ALA A 24 17.18 4.62 4.37
C ALA A 24 17.31 3.99 2.97
N HIS A 25 17.64 2.71 2.93
CA HIS A 25 17.74 1.97 1.68
C HIS A 25 16.33 1.89 1.10
N ASN A 26 16.16 2.41 -0.13
CA ASN A 26 14.88 2.32 -0.84
C ASN A 26 14.84 0.98 -1.58
N GLU A 27 13.98 0.10 -1.14
CA GLU A 27 13.72 -1.18 -1.79
C GLU A 27 12.66 -1.01 -2.89
N SER A 28 12.93 -1.57 -4.07
CA SER A 28 11.93 -1.67 -5.13
C SER A 28 10.95 -2.80 -4.81
N VAL A 29 9.68 -2.47 -4.74
CA VAL A 29 8.60 -3.44 -4.46
C VAL A 29 7.93 -3.85 -5.75
N ARG A 30 7.78 -5.17 -5.94
CA ARG A 30 6.94 -5.76 -6.97
C ARG A 30 6.29 -7.03 -6.44
N MET A 31 4.95 -7.07 -6.40
CA MET A 31 4.18 -8.19 -5.89
C MET A 31 2.96 -8.43 -6.79
N THR A 32 2.68 -9.68 -7.12
CA THR A 32 1.47 -10.07 -7.86
C THR A 32 0.44 -10.68 -6.92
N PHE A 33 -0.83 -10.52 -7.25
CA PHE A 33 -1.93 -11.02 -6.44
C PHE A 33 -3.10 -11.53 -7.27
N SER A 34 -3.96 -12.29 -6.61
CA SER A 34 -5.32 -12.61 -7.02
C SER A 34 -6.22 -12.69 -5.80
N GLY A 35 -7.52 -12.57 -6.01
CA GLY A 35 -8.51 -12.67 -4.94
C GLY A 35 -9.88 -12.20 -5.34
N THR A 36 -10.61 -11.68 -4.38
CA THR A 36 -11.98 -11.19 -4.55
C THR A 36 -12.13 -9.78 -4.02
N SER A 37 -13.04 -9.05 -4.65
CA SER A 37 -13.61 -7.80 -4.15
C SER A 37 -15.11 -7.99 -4.01
N GLU A 38 -15.70 -7.40 -2.97
CA GLU A 38 -17.14 -7.47 -2.73
C GLU A 38 -17.66 -6.17 -2.14
N ASN A 39 -18.94 -5.87 -2.41
CA ASN A 39 -19.61 -4.74 -1.78
C ASN A 39 -19.70 -5.00 -0.27
N THR A 40 -19.30 -4.03 0.55
CA THR A 40 -19.30 -4.16 2.01
C THR A 40 -20.20 -3.15 2.68
N ALA A 41 -20.73 -3.52 3.87
CA ALA A 41 -21.46 -2.63 4.75
C ALA A 41 -20.55 -1.73 5.61
N ILE A 42 -19.24 -1.92 5.57
CA ILE A 42 -18.26 -1.07 6.26
C ILE A 42 -18.34 0.32 5.65
N ASN A 43 -18.67 1.32 6.48
CA ASN A 43 -18.83 2.70 6.03
C ASN A 43 -17.60 3.53 6.41
N LEU A 44 -16.85 4.02 5.41
CA LEU A 44 -15.71 4.92 5.59
C LEU A 44 -16.13 6.39 5.79
N GLN A 45 -17.44 6.66 5.96
CA GLN A 45 -18.04 7.98 6.19
C GLN A 45 -17.74 9.01 5.08
N GLN A 46 -17.56 8.51 3.84
CA GLN A 46 -17.45 9.35 2.66
C GLN A 46 -18.85 9.55 2.07
N PRO A 47 -19.26 10.80 1.80
CA PRO A 47 -20.57 11.06 1.19
C PRO A 47 -20.61 10.59 -0.27
N ASN A 48 -21.75 10.08 -0.71
CA ASN A 48 -22.01 9.64 -2.08
C ASN A 48 -21.03 8.56 -2.58
N THR A 49 -20.70 7.60 -1.72
CA THR A 49 -19.86 6.45 -2.05
C THR A 49 -20.58 5.13 -1.80
N SER A 50 -20.17 4.10 -2.56
CA SER A 50 -20.23 2.70 -2.17
C SER A 50 -18.90 2.30 -1.53
N ASN A 51 -18.90 1.19 -0.80
CA ASN A 51 -17.69 0.69 -0.19
C ASN A 51 -17.48 -0.76 -0.60
N ASP A 52 -16.23 -1.08 -0.95
CA ASP A 52 -15.81 -2.42 -1.31
C ASP A 52 -14.77 -2.93 -0.31
N GLU A 53 -14.79 -4.23 -0.09
CA GLU A 53 -13.79 -4.97 0.68
C GLU A 53 -13.06 -5.92 -0.26
N ASP A 54 -11.72 -5.82 -0.26
CA ASP A 54 -10.85 -6.67 -1.06
C ASP A 54 -10.14 -7.68 -0.15
N THR A 55 -10.17 -8.94 -0.55
CA THR A 55 -9.37 -10.01 0.05
C THR A 55 -8.47 -10.62 -1.00
N PHE A 56 -7.18 -10.31 -0.91
CA PHE A 56 -6.17 -10.78 -1.87
C PHE A 56 -5.11 -11.66 -1.22
N ALA A 57 -4.57 -12.57 -1.99
CA ALA A 57 -3.37 -13.34 -1.66
C ALA A 57 -2.35 -13.20 -2.80
N GLY A 58 -1.07 -13.12 -2.46
CA GLY A 58 -0.04 -12.90 -3.45
C GLY A 58 1.37 -13.16 -2.96
N LYS A 59 2.32 -12.87 -3.83
CA LYS A 59 3.75 -13.00 -3.56
C LYS A 59 4.57 -12.01 -4.38
N GLY A 60 5.79 -11.75 -3.94
CA GLY A 60 6.73 -10.90 -4.66
C GLY A 60 7.97 -10.60 -3.84
N THR A 61 8.60 -9.44 -4.09
CA THR A 61 9.86 -9.02 -3.47
C THR A 61 9.83 -8.99 -1.94
N LEU A 62 8.65 -8.75 -1.35
CA LEU A 62 8.46 -8.76 0.10
C LEU A 62 8.00 -10.13 0.66
N GLY A 63 8.01 -11.19 -0.15
CA GLY A 63 7.53 -12.51 0.24
C GLY A 63 6.05 -12.74 -0.07
N SER A 64 5.49 -13.84 0.45
CA SER A 64 4.05 -14.16 0.31
C SER A 64 3.23 -13.40 1.33
N PHE A 65 2.04 -12.96 0.92
CA PHE A 65 1.16 -12.14 1.74
C PHE A 65 -0.32 -12.46 1.53
N THR A 66 -1.14 -12.01 2.47
CA THR A 66 -2.56 -11.74 2.30
C THR A 66 -2.81 -10.26 2.54
N LEU A 67 -3.78 -9.67 1.85
CA LEU A 67 -4.22 -8.29 2.01
C LEU A 67 -5.70 -8.28 2.33
N LEU A 68 -6.08 -7.51 3.34
CA LEU A 68 -7.43 -7.01 3.54
C LEU A 68 -7.42 -5.51 3.31
N ASN A 69 -8.25 -5.02 2.42
CA ASN A 69 -8.37 -3.61 2.06
C ASN A 69 -9.83 -3.20 2.00
N VAL A 70 -10.16 -1.99 2.43
CA VAL A 70 -11.50 -1.40 2.30
C VAL A 70 -11.38 -0.07 1.58
N ARG A 71 -12.27 0.15 0.60
CA ARG A 71 -12.25 1.32 -0.27
C ARG A 71 -13.62 2.00 -0.31
N ALA A 72 -13.63 3.32 -0.52
CA ALA A 72 -14.82 4.10 -0.80
C ALA A 72 -14.75 4.64 -2.23
N ILE A 73 -15.66 4.19 -3.07
CA ILE A 73 -15.74 4.48 -4.50
C ILE A 73 -16.86 5.49 -4.73
N ALA A 74 -16.62 6.53 -5.52
CA ALA A 74 -17.65 7.52 -5.86
C ALA A 74 -18.81 6.87 -6.62
N ASN A 75 -20.06 7.18 -6.22
CA ASN A 75 -21.26 6.66 -6.88
C ASN A 75 -21.59 7.35 -8.21
N SER A 76 -20.84 8.39 -8.58
CA SER A 76 -21.09 9.14 -9.80
C SER A 76 -19.82 9.21 -10.64
N PRO A 77 -19.90 8.85 -11.94
CA PRO A 77 -18.75 8.93 -12.81
C PRO A 77 -18.35 10.39 -13.07
N THR A 78 -17.04 10.59 -13.22
CA THR A 78 -16.45 11.88 -13.62
C THR A 78 -15.79 11.75 -15.00
N PRO A 79 -15.66 12.86 -15.77
CA PRO A 79 -14.95 12.83 -17.04
C PRO A 79 -13.47 12.49 -16.87
N SER A 80 -12.94 11.63 -17.72
CA SER A 80 -11.52 11.27 -17.74
C SER A 80 -10.99 11.16 -19.16
N ASN A 81 -9.75 11.60 -19.36
CA ASN A 81 -9.06 11.44 -20.64
C ASN A 81 -8.43 10.04 -20.80
N THR A 82 -8.21 9.34 -19.68
CA THR A 82 -7.61 8.00 -19.66
C THR A 82 -8.64 6.88 -19.69
N CYS A 83 -9.90 7.21 -19.39
CA CYS A 83 -11.03 6.29 -19.39
C CYS A 83 -12.20 6.98 -20.13
N SER A 84 -12.17 6.99 -21.46
CA SER A 84 -13.13 7.70 -22.28
C SER A 84 -13.67 6.81 -23.41
N GLY A 85 -15.00 6.80 -23.56
CA GLY A 85 -15.70 6.01 -24.58
C GLY A 85 -17.17 5.82 -24.21
N PRO A 86 -18.01 5.37 -25.16
CA PRO A 86 -19.47 5.32 -24.95
C PRO A 86 -19.91 4.31 -23.86
N ASN A 87 -19.06 3.32 -23.54
CA ASN A 87 -19.36 2.27 -22.55
C ASN A 87 -18.39 2.31 -21.36
N LEU A 88 -17.57 3.37 -21.23
CA LEU A 88 -16.58 3.47 -20.16
C LEU A 88 -17.09 4.45 -19.08
N LEU A 89 -16.96 4.03 -17.82
CA LEU A 89 -17.22 4.84 -16.65
C LEU A 89 -15.94 5.00 -15.84
N TYR A 90 -15.61 6.25 -15.50
CA TYR A 90 -14.50 6.55 -14.59
C TYR A 90 -15.06 6.92 -13.24
N LEU A 91 -14.75 6.11 -12.22
CA LEU A 91 -15.14 6.32 -10.83
C LEU A 91 -13.88 6.58 -9.99
N GLU A 92 -13.93 7.64 -9.19
CA GLU A 92 -12.83 7.98 -8.29
C GLU A 92 -12.90 7.17 -6.99
N GLU A 93 -11.73 6.76 -6.51
CA GLU A 93 -11.52 6.16 -5.20
C GLU A 93 -11.18 7.28 -4.20
N LEU A 94 -12.07 7.53 -3.25
CA LEU A 94 -12.00 8.71 -2.38
C LEU A 94 -11.32 8.46 -1.04
N ALA A 95 -11.35 7.22 -0.56
CA ALA A 95 -10.71 6.80 0.68
C ALA A 95 -10.44 5.30 0.65
N GLY A 96 -9.49 4.85 1.45
CA GLY A 96 -9.23 3.42 1.61
C GLY A 96 -8.07 3.18 2.56
N ALA A 97 -8.03 1.99 3.13
CA ALA A 97 -6.95 1.52 3.96
C ALA A 97 -6.83 0.00 3.88
N GLY A 98 -5.62 -0.50 3.96
CA GLY A 98 -5.36 -1.94 3.88
C GLY A 98 -4.24 -2.38 4.81
N VAL A 99 -4.25 -3.68 5.09
CA VAL A 99 -3.22 -4.35 5.89
C VAL A 99 -2.73 -5.58 5.14
N PHE A 100 -1.47 -5.56 4.76
CA PHE A 100 -0.76 -6.76 4.31
C PHE A 100 -0.32 -7.56 5.53
N ARG A 101 -0.58 -8.87 5.51
CA ARG A 101 -0.04 -9.83 6.48
C ARG A 101 0.91 -10.76 5.75
N PHE A 102 2.16 -10.80 6.18
CA PHE A 102 3.20 -11.66 5.60
C PHE A 102 3.31 -12.98 6.38
N GLN A 103 3.98 -13.98 5.77
CA GLN A 103 4.12 -15.33 6.36
C GLN A 103 4.87 -15.34 7.69
N ASP A 104 5.79 -14.40 7.91
CA ASP A 104 6.54 -14.22 9.16
C ASP A 104 5.69 -13.56 10.28
N GLY A 105 4.42 -13.23 10.00
CA GLY A 105 3.52 -12.54 10.92
C GLY A 105 3.67 -11.02 10.94
N SER A 106 4.61 -10.46 10.19
CA SER A 106 4.74 -9.00 10.04
C SER A 106 3.53 -8.40 9.32
N LEU A 107 3.16 -7.19 9.71
CA LEU A 107 2.08 -6.41 9.07
C LEU A 107 2.65 -5.17 8.41
N LEU A 108 2.11 -4.80 7.23
CA LEU A 108 2.38 -3.54 6.55
C LEU A 108 1.05 -2.82 6.35
N ASN A 109 0.93 -1.61 6.89
CA ASN A 109 -0.27 -0.79 6.82
C ASN A 109 -0.16 0.22 5.68
N VAL A 110 -1.25 0.37 4.94
CA VAL A 110 -1.32 1.30 3.81
C VAL A 110 -2.61 2.12 3.87
N THR A 111 -2.53 3.35 3.34
CA THR A 111 -3.70 4.23 3.19
C THR A 111 -3.76 4.72 1.76
N LEU A 112 -4.93 4.64 1.15
CA LEU A 112 -5.18 5.16 -0.19
C LEU A 112 -4.97 6.68 -0.21
N THR A 113 -4.23 7.17 -1.18
CA THR A 113 -4.02 8.61 -1.42
C THR A 113 -4.78 9.12 -2.62
N HIS A 114 -4.90 8.30 -3.64
CA HIS A 114 -5.75 8.53 -4.82
C HIS A 114 -5.89 7.23 -5.60
N GLY A 115 -6.96 7.13 -6.37
CA GLY A 115 -7.21 5.99 -7.23
C GLY A 115 -8.44 6.19 -8.08
N ALA A 116 -8.61 5.31 -9.05
CA ALA A 116 -9.80 5.28 -9.88
C ALA A 116 -9.98 3.93 -10.56
N ASP A 117 -11.25 3.67 -10.89
CA ASP A 117 -11.71 2.54 -11.68
C ASP A 117 -12.16 3.02 -13.06
N CYS A 118 -11.65 2.38 -14.10
CA CYS A 118 -12.16 2.50 -15.45
C CYS A 118 -13.00 1.25 -15.77
N ILE A 119 -14.30 1.38 -15.69
CA ILE A 119 -15.25 0.28 -15.89
C ILE A 119 -15.68 0.22 -17.35
N ASP A 120 -15.45 -0.91 -18.01
CA ASP A 120 -16.00 -1.23 -19.32
C ASP A 120 -17.32 -2.00 -19.14
N LEU A 121 -18.44 -1.30 -19.35
CA LEU A 121 -19.77 -1.87 -19.23
C LEU A 121 -20.07 -2.92 -20.30
N ALA A 122 -19.42 -2.84 -21.47
CA ALA A 122 -19.63 -3.81 -22.56
C ALA A 122 -18.88 -5.13 -22.29
N ALA A 123 -17.66 -5.04 -21.73
CA ALA A 123 -16.85 -6.17 -21.38
C ALA A 123 -17.15 -6.72 -19.97
N ASN A 124 -17.88 -5.96 -19.14
CA ASN A 124 -18.13 -6.24 -17.72
C ASN A 124 -16.83 -6.45 -16.92
N VAL A 125 -15.87 -5.55 -17.15
CA VAL A 125 -14.53 -5.55 -16.55
C VAL A 125 -14.19 -4.15 -16.07
N ALA A 126 -13.52 -4.03 -14.94
CA ALA A 126 -12.90 -2.79 -14.49
C ALA A 126 -11.37 -2.91 -14.51
N HIS A 127 -10.71 -1.83 -14.89
CA HIS A 127 -9.26 -1.63 -14.76
C HIS A 127 -9.02 -0.54 -13.72
N CYS A 128 -8.45 -0.93 -12.60
CA CYS A 128 -8.28 -0.04 -11.45
C CYS A 128 -6.80 0.32 -11.28
N THR A 129 -6.55 1.57 -10.90
CA THR A 129 -5.21 2.05 -10.55
C THR A 129 -5.30 2.85 -9.28
N LEU A 130 -4.66 2.35 -8.22
CA LEU A 130 -4.71 2.93 -6.88
C LEU A 130 -3.30 3.20 -6.38
N THR A 131 -3.13 4.33 -5.71
CA THR A 131 -1.86 4.70 -5.06
C THR A 131 -2.05 4.74 -3.56
N PHE A 132 -1.22 3.97 -2.86
CA PHE A 132 -1.22 3.85 -1.41
C PHE A 132 0.06 4.44 -0.83
N LYS A 133 -0.10 5.18 0.27
CA LYS A 133 1.00 5.55 1.14
C LYS A 133 1.19 4.46 2.19
N ILE A 134 2.42 4.01 2.39
CA ILE A 134 2.79 3.14 3.51
C ILE A 134 2.83 3.98 4.78
N THR A 135 2.12 3.53 5.82
CA THR A 135 1.97 4.25 7.09
C THR A 135 2.64 3.54 8.27
N GLY A 136 3.51 2.55 7.99
CA GLY A 136 4.19 1.75 8.99
C GLY A 136 3.66 0.32 9.04
N GLY A 137 3.89 -0.35 10.16
CA GLY A 137 3.47 -1.74 10.35
C GLY A 137 3.96 -2.35 11.65
N THR A 138 4.14 -3.66 11.65
CA THR A 138 4.73 -4.42 12.76
C THR A 138 5.85 -5.32 12.26
N GLY A 139 6.61 -5.92 13.20
CA GLY A 139 7.75 -6.77 12.84
C GLY A 139 8.75 -6.01 11.98
N ARG A 140 9.16 -6.59 10.86
CA ARG A 140 10.14 -5.98 9.94
C ARG A 140 9.67 -4.69 9.27
N PHE A 141 8.39 -4.33 9.36
CA PHE A 141 7.81 -3.12 8.77
C PHE A 141 7.51 -2.02 9.79
N LYS A 142 8.01 -2.12 11.02
CA LYS A 142 7.71 -1.16 12.10
C LYS A 142 8.00 0.28 11.71
N GLU A 143 9.11 0.53 11.04
CA GLU A 143 9.55 1.86 10.60
C GLU A 143 9.33 2.09 9.10
N ALA A 144 8.54 1.22 8.45
CA ALA A 144 8.34 1.25 7.01
C ALA A 144 7.60 2.51 6.55
N SER A 145 8.06 3.05 5.43
CA SER A 145 7.45 4.17 4.72
C SER A 145 7.64 4.00 3.22
N GLY A 146 6.84 4.70 2.42
CA GLY A 146 6.95 4.62 0.96
C GLY A 146 5.61 4.72 0.26
N VAL A 147 5.60 4.32 -1.01
CA VAL A 147 4.41 4.38 -1.87
C VAL A 147 4.31 3.09 -2.67
N LEU A 148 3.10 2.54 -2.74
CA LEU A 148 2.74 1.42 -3.60
C LEU A 148 1.66 1.86 -4.58
N THR A 149 1.83 1.51 -5.84
CA THR A 149 0.77 1.59 -6.85
C THR A 149 0.23 0.18 -7.09
N MET A 150 -1.07 0.01 -6.98
CA MET A 150 -1.80 -1.18 -7.38
C MET A 150 -2.39 -0.97 -8.76
N THR A 151 -2.21 -1.93 -9.64
CA THR A 151 -2.97 -2.04 -10.88
C THR A 151 -3.70 -3.37 -10.87
N GLU A 152 -5.00 -3.35 -11.12
CA GLU A 152 -5.80 -4.57 -11.13
C GLU A 152 -6.81 -4.61 -12.26
N THR A 153 -7.19 -5.83 -12.60
CA THR A 153 -8.34 -6.12 -13.45
C THR A 153 -9.37 -6.87 -12.62
N VAL A 154 -10.59 -6.35 -12.63
CA VAL A 154 -11.72 -6.84 -11.83
C VAL A 154 -12.83 -7.29 -12.77
N SER A 155 -13.40 -8.47 -12.53
CA SER A 155 -14.50 -9.04 -13.34
C SER A 155 -15.60 -9.55 -12.44
N ALA A 156 -16.86 -9.21 -12.73
CA ALA A 156 -18.01 -9.69 -11.98
C ALA A 156 -18.16 -11.22 -12.08
N VAL A 157 -18.35 -11.87 -10.92
CA VAL A 157 -18.56 -13.33 -10.82
C VAL A 157 -19.92 -13.72 -10.24
N ALA A 158 -20.56 -12.80 -9.48
CA ALA A 158 -21.91 -13.00 -8.97
C ALA A 158 -22.68 -11.68 -8.92
N SER A 159 -24.01 -11.77 -9.04
CA SER A 159 -24.94 -10.65 -8.95
C SER A 159 -26.04 -10.93 -7.94
N ASP A 160 -26.64 -9.87 -7.39
CA ASP A 160 -27.83 -9.96 -6.56
C ASP A 160 -29.08 -10.34 -7.35
N ALA A 161 -30.24 -10.42 -6.68
CA ALA A 161 -31.53 -10.76 -7.29
C ALA A 161 -32.04 -9.69 -8.30
N LEU A 162 -31.46 -8.50 -8.30
CA LEU A 162 -31.77 -7.40 -9.24
C LEU A 162 -30.79 -7.35 -10.43
N GLY A 163 -29.78 -8.23 -10.44
CA GLY A 163 -28.76 -8.30 -11.49
C GLY A 163 -27.59 -7.35 -11.27
N ASN A 164 -27.48 -6.69 -10.11
CA ASN A 164 -26.31 -5.85 -9.80
C ASN A 164 -25.12 -6.74 -9.40
N PRO A 165 -23.93 -6.54 -9.95
CA PRO A 165 -22.75 -7.25 -9.52
C PRO A 165 -22.43 -6.98 -8.04
N VAL A 166 -22.13 -8.04 -7.26
CA VAL A 166 -21.87 -7.95 -5.81
C VAL A 166 -20.61 -8.67 -5.37
N LEU A 167 -20.09 -9.59 -6.21
CA LEU A 167 -18.84 -10.29 -5.99
C LEU A 167 -18.02 -10.29 -7.26
N PHE A 168 -16.75 -10.01 -7.12
CA PHE A 168 -15.82 -9.84 -8.22
C PHE A 168 -14.58 -10.70 -8.02
N ALA A 169 -14.01 -11.22 -9.11
CA ALA A 169 -12.66 -11.77 -9.13
C ALA A 169 -11.69 -10.68 -9.55
N ALA A 170 -10.58 -10.58 -8.86
CA ALA A 170 -9.53 -9.59 -9.10
C ALA A 170 -8.17 -10.25 -9.28
N THR A 171 -7.36 -9.70 -10.19
CA THR A 171 -5.95 -10.04 -10.38
C THR A 171 -5.15 -8.79 -10.68
N GLY A 172 -3.90 -8.73 -10.20
CA GLY A 172 -3.10 -7.54 -10.43
C GLY A 172 -1.70 -7.59 -9.84
N GLU A 173 -1.11 -6.40 -9.76
CA GLU A 173 0.20 -6.21 -9.18
C GLU A 173 0.29 -4.96 -8.30
N PHE A 174 1.16 -5.02 -7.30
CA PHE A 174 1.67 -3.86 -6.58
C PHE A 174 3.09 -3.57 -7.05
N SER A 175 3.38 -2.30 -7.31
CA SER A 175 4.73 -1.81 -7.61
C SER A 175 4.99 -0.52 -6.83
N GLY A 176 6.27 -0.24 -6.53
CA GLY A 176 6.60 0.98 -5.80
C GLY A 176 7.92 0.93 -5.07
N THR A 177 8.01 1.72 -4.00
CA THR A 177 9.22 1.81 -3.17
C THR A 177 8.88 1.72 -1.69
N LEU A 178 9.77 1.09 -0.95
CA LEU A 178 9.70 0.90 0.49
C LEU A 178 11.03 1.30 1.12
N SER A 179 11.01 2.02 2.22
CA SER A 179 12.17 2.33 3.05
C SER A 179 11.87 2.04 4.51
N GLY A 180 12.92 1.85 5.32
CA GLY A 180 12.78 1.60 6.76
C GLY A 180 12.23 0.22 7.12
N ALA A 181 12.25 -0.73 6.18
CA ALA A 181 11.95 -2.13 6.46
C ALA A 181 13.24 -2.90 6.78
N ASP A 182 13.17 -3.80 7.73
CA ASP A 182 14.22 -4.79 8.01
C ASP A 182 13.99 -6.01 7.11
N ILE A 183 14.37 -5.86 5.85
CA ILE A 183 14.32 -6.93 4.87
C ILE A 183 15.69 -7.61 4.95
N GLY A 184 15.84 -8.56 5.90
CA GLY A 184 17.09 -9.29 6.09
C GLY A 184 17.62 -9.83 4.76
N ASP A 185 18.93 -9.80 4.60
CA ASP A 185 19.67 -10.32 3.44
C ASP A 185 19.53 -11.87 3.35
N ASP A 186 18.30 -12.38 3.18
CA ASP A 186 18.04 -13.81 2.98
C ASP A 186 18.56 -14.36 1.64
N GLN A 187 19.55 -13.70 1.03
CA GLN A 187 20.22 -14.21 -0.19
C GLN A 187 21.25 -15.32 0.07
N ASP A 188 21.59 -15.63 1.33
CA ASP A 188 22.61 -16.64 1.65
C ASP A 188 22.06 -18.05 1.99
N ALA A 189 20.76 -18.29 1.94
CA ALA A 189 20.19 -19.61 2.31
C ALA A 189 20.01 -20.59 1.15
N GLN A 190 20.54 -20.33 -0.04
CA GLN A 190 20.57 -21.29 -1.16
C GLN A 190 21.99 -21.52 -1.67
N LYS A 191 22.82 -22.17 -0.86
CA LYS A 191 24.01 -22.90 -1.32
C LYS A 191 24.01 -24.31 -0.78
#